data_cd9859f87316fe17c168f5f7ed98a8fc
#
_entry.id   cd9859f87316fe17c168f5f7ed98a8fc
#
_cell.length_a   1.000
_cell.length_b   1.000
_cell.length_c   1.000
_cell.angle_alpha   90.00
_cell.angle_beta   90.00
_cell.angle_gamma   90.00
#
_symmetry.space_group_name_H-M   'P 1'
#
loop_
_entity.id
_entity.type
_entity.pdbx_description
1 polymer ?
#
loop_
_entity_poly.entity_id
_entity_poly.type
_entity_poly.pdbx_seq_one_letter_code
_entity_poly.pdbx_strand_id
1 'polypeptide(L)'
;MYKRTVDLHVHTDNSPDGNHSAMFICEKAELTGLRALAFCDHCEIDSFYQDKYDKRIRSAYYEVAMAQSAFRGKVLVLEGIELGQPHYDPELAEKVLAMREYDQVIGSVHNLRNTQDFYYMDSFTEESANDYFNRYLDEILGLLE
;
A
#
# COMPACT_ATOMS: atom_id res chain seq x y z
N MET A 1 11.47 3.24 23.84
CA MET A 1 11.08 1.83 23.69
C MET A 1 9.56 1.75 23.44
N TYR A 2 9.16 1.40 22.24
CA TYR A 2 7.76 1.48 21.75
C TYR A 2 6.93 0.22 22.09
N LYS A 3 6.96 -0.23 23.34
CA LYS A 3 6.37 -1.51 23.80
C LYS A 3 4.88 -1.76 23.50
N ARG A 4 4.14 -0.77 22.97
CA ARG A 4 2.72 -0.88 22.62
C ARG A 4 2.38 -0.24 21.28
N THR A 5 3.39 0.05 20.46
CA THR A 5 3.20 0.68 19.15
C THR A 5 3.11 -0.39 18.08
N VAL A 6 2.27 -0.16 17.10
CA VAL A 6 2.13 -0.91 15.87
C VAL A 6 2.26 0.05 14.70
N ASP A 7 2.73 -0.45 13.57
CA ASP A 7 2.73 0.27 12.31
C ASP A 7 1.98 -0.58 11.29
N LEU A 8 0.82 -0.11 10.88
CA LEU A 8 -0.08 -0.88 10.02
C LEU A 8 -0.09 -0.41 8.56
N HIS A 9 0.88 0.43 8.17
CA HIS A 9 1.03 0.86 6.79
C HIS A 9 2.51 1.09 6.47
N VAL A 10 3.16 0.05 6.00
CA VAL A 10 4.60 0.06 5.66
C VAL A 10 4.79 -0.52 4.28
N HIS A 11 5.67 0.08 3.48
CA HIS A 11 6.02 -0.38 2.14
C HIS A 11 7.39 -1.06 2.14
N THR A 12 7.49 -2.15 1.35
CA THR A 12 8.78 -2.79 1.03
C THR A 12 9.33 -2.23 -0.27
N ASP A 13 10.52 -2.70 -0.68
CA ASP A 13 11.10 -2.38 -1.99
C ASP A 13 10.35 -3.03 -3.19
N ASN A 14 9.23 -3.71 -2.93
CA ASN A 14 8.25 -4.08 -3.97
C ASN A 14 7.34 -2.89 -4.36
N SER A 15 7.24 -1.86 -3.52
CA SER A 15 6.55 -0.60 -3.83
C SER A 15 7.50 0.42 -4.49
N PRO A 16 6.99 1.34 -5.34
CA PRO A 16 7.82 2.34 -6.00
C PRO A 16 8.55 3.29 -5.04
N ASP A 17 7.96 3.53 -3.88
CA ASP A 17 8.43 4.44 -2.82
C ASP A 17 9.09 3.72 -1.65
N GLY A 18 9.03 2.38 -1.60
CA GLY A 18 9.72 1.57 -0.61
C GLY A 18 11.20 1.39 -0.94
N ASN A 19 12.05 1.37 0.08
CA ASN A 19 13.50 1.34 -0.10
C ASN A 19 14.18 0.15 0.58
N HIS A 20 13.43 -0.68 1.32
CA HIS A 20 13.99 -1.74 2.14
C HIS A 20 13.15 -3.01 2.09
N SER A 21 13.82 -4.15 2.19
CA SER A 21 13.15 -5.44 2.27
C SER A 21 12.34 -5.59 3.56
N ALA A 22 11.31 -6.45 3.53
CA ALA A 22 10.51 -6.79 4.71
C ALA A 22 11.39 -7.32 5.86
N MET A 23 12.44 -8.10 5.55
CA MET A 23 13.39 -8.60 6.55
C MET A 23 14.12 -7.47 7.27
N PHE A 24 14.66 -6.50 6.53
CA PHE A 24 15.35 -5.34 7.12
C PHE A 24 14.42 -4.51 8.01
N ILE A 25 13.19 -4.26 7.55
CA ILE A 25 12.20 -3.50 8.29
C ILE A 25 11.82 -4.23 9.60
N CYS A 26 11.62 -5.55 9.54
CA CYS A 26 11.35 -6.37 10.73
C CYS A 26 12.49 -6.38 11.73
N GLU A 27 13.76 -6.39 11.28
CA GLU A 27 14.92 -6.23 12.16
C GLU A 27 14.87 -4.90 12.91
N LYS A 28 14.54 -3.81 12.21
CA LYS A 28 14.40 -2.49 12.85
C LYS A 28 13.21 -2.45 13.82
N ALA A 29 12.11 -3.07 13.47
CA ALA A 29 10.93 -3.21 14.33
C ALA A 29 11.28 -3.95 15.64
N GLU A 30 11.97 -5.08 15.56
CA GLU A 30 12.43 -5.83 16.73
C GLU A 30 13.35 -4.97 17.61
N LEU A 31 14.34 -4.31 17.02
CA LEU A 31 15.29 -3.45 17.74
C LEU A 31 14.63 -2.27 18.45
N THR A 32 13.60 -1.69 17.85
CA THR A 32 12.86 -0.54 18.42
C THR A 32 11.75 -0.95 19.36
N GLY A 33 11.40 -2.26 19.39
CA GLY A 33 10.36 -2.81 20.25
C GLY A 33 8.95 -2.59 19.71
N LEU A 34 8.81 -2.41 18.39
CA LEU A 34 7.52 -2.39 17.70
C LEU A 34 6.85 -3.78 17.83
N ARG A 35 5.54 -3.81 18.04
CA ARG A 35 4.84 -5.07 18.30
C ARG A 35 4.27 -5.72 17.05
N ALA A 36 3.84 -4.91 16.11
CA ALA A 36 3.26 -5.38 14.85
C ALA A 36 3.60 -4.44 13.70
N LEU A 37 3.70 -5.02 12.51
CA LEU A 37 3.81 -4.36 11.23
C LEU A 37 2.79 -4.95 10.27
N ALA A 38 2.17 -4.11 9.43
CA ALA A 38 1.48 -4.56 8.23
C ALA A 38 2.21 -4.03 6.99
N PHE A 39 2.66 -4.93 6.14
CA PHE A 39 3.24 -4.57 4.85
C PHE A 39 2.12 -4.40 3.83
N CYS A 40 1.88 -3.17 3.41
CA CYS A 40 0.79 -2.78 2.52
C CYS A 40 1.36 -2.19 1.22
N ASP A 41 2.11 -2.99 0.48
CA ASP A 41 2.71 -2.54 -0.78
C ASP A 41 1.65 -2.06 -1.78
N HIS A 42 2.00 -1.06 -2.58
CA HIS A 42 1.13 -0.47 -3.59
C HIS A 42 0.64 -1.46 -4.63
N CYS A 43 -0.62 -1.31 -5.01
CA CYS A 43 -1.22 -1.92 -6.19
C CYS A 43 -2.17 -0.93 -6.85
N GLU A 44 -1.69 -0.18 -7.83
CA GLU A 44 -2.49 0.78 -8.58
C GLU A 44 -3.36 0.05 -9.61
N ILE A 45 -4.67 0.16 -9.48
CA ILE A 45 -5.62 -0.55 -10.33
C ILE A 45 -5.60 -0.02 -11.77
N ASP A 46 -5.47 1.27 -11.95
CA ASP A 46 -5.47 1.91 -13.27
C ASP A 46 -4.16 1.67 -14.08
N SER A 47 -3.06 1.31 -13.42
CA SER A 47 -1.80 0.94 -14.06
C SER A 47 -1.39 -0.52 -13.85
N PHE A 48 -2.29 -1.39 -13.37
CA PHE A 48 -2.03 -2.75 -12.91
C PHE A 48 -1.16 -3.56 -13.88
N TYR A 49 -1.52 -3.60 -15.15
CA TYR A 49 -0.79 -4.38 -16.17
C TYR A 49 0.48 -3.67 -16.65
N GLN A 50 0.45 -2.35 -16.73
CA GLN A 50 1.57 -1.53 -17.17
C GLN A 50 2.76 -1.67 -16.21
N ASP A 51 2.50 -1.59 -14.90
CA ASP A 51 3.50 -1.60 -13.84
C ASP A 51 3.72 -3.00 -13.25
N LYS A 52 3.05 -4.02 -13.83
CA LYS A 52 3.24 -5.45 -13.51
C LYS A 52 2.96 -5.77 -12.05
N TYR A 53 1.88 -5.23 -11.50
CA TYR A 53 1.52 -5.46 -10.10
C TYR A 53 1.24 -6.93 -9.77
N ASP A 54 0.83 -7.73 -10.75
CA ASP A 54 0.72 -9.19 -10.58
C ASP A 54 2.03 -9.85 -10.12
N LYS A 55 3.18 -9.33 -10.58
CA LYS A 55 4.50 -9.82 -10.18
C LYS A 55 4.95 -9.23 -8.85
N ARG A 56 4.70 -7.92 -8.64
CA ARG A 56 5.03 -7.23 -7.38
C ARG A 56 4.30 -7.86 -6.20
N ILE A 57 2.99 -8.07 -6.30
CA ILE A 57 2.16 -8.75 -5.29
C ILE A 57 2.73 -10.14 -4.96
N ARG A 58 3.13 -10.90 -5.98
CA ARG A 58 3.72 -12.21 -5.75
C ARG A 58 5.07 -12.14 -5.03
N SER A 59 5.91 -11.19 -5.41
CA SER A 59 7.21 -10.98 -4.76
C SER A 59 7.03 -10.56 -3.31
N ALA A 60 6.19 -9.55 -3.05
CA ALA A 60 5.87 -9.08 -1.70
C ALA A 60 5.34 -10.21 -0.80
N TYR A 61 4.41 -11.02 -1.31
CA TYR A 61 3.87 -12.17 -0.59
C TYR A 61 4.96 -13.11 -0.07
N TYR A 62 5.88 -13.54 -0.94
CA TYR A 62 6.94 -14.45 -0.53
C TYR A 62 7.90 -13.82 0.48
N GLU A 63 8.18 -12.55 0.31
CA GLU A 63 9.06 -11.81 1.19
C GLU A 63 8.44 -11.62 2.59
N VAL A 64 7.16 -11.24 2.64
CA VAL A 64 6.40 -11.10 3.89
C VAL A 64 6.27 -12.45 4.59
N ALA A 65 5.98 -13.53 3.85
CA ALA A 65 5.90 -14.88 4.43
C ALA A 65 7.24 -15.34 5.05
N MET A 66 8.37 -15.00 4.43
CA MET A 66 9.69 -15.26 5.01
C MET A 66 9.91 -14.43 6.28
N ALA A 67 9.53 -13.16 6.29
CA ALA A 67 9.61 -12.30 7.46
C ALA A 67 8.70 -12.79 8.60
N GLN A 68 7.46 -13.20 8.31
CA GLN A 68 6.55 -13.82 9.27
C GLN A 68 7.18 -15.04 9.95
N SER A 69 7.85 -15.87 9.17
CA SER A 69 8.55 -17.06 9.71
C SER A 69 9.75 -16.70 10.59
N ALA A 70 10.59 -15.77 10.13
CA ALA A 70 11.83 -15.38 10.80
C ALA A 70 11.60 -14.61 12.11
N PHE A 71 10.54 -13.81 12.16
CA PHE A 71 10.22 -12.94 13.31
C PHE A 71 9.09 -13.48 14.19
N ARG A 72 8.72 -14.74 14.01
CA ARG A 72 7.69 -15.39 14.81
C ARG A 72 7.99 -15.28 16.32
N GLY A 73 7.05 -14.73 17.07
CA GLY A 73 7.19 -14.52 18.52
C GLY A 73 7.98 -13.28 18.93
N LYS A 74 8.53 -12.53 17.97
CA LYS A 74 9.27 -11.28 18.19
C LYS A 74 8.45 -10.06 17.76
N VAL A 75 8.04 -10.03 16.49
CA VAL A 75 7.18 -9.02 15.89
C VAL A 75 6.03 -9.72 15.18
N LEU A 76 4.80 -9.26 15.36
CA LEU A 76 3.67 -9.70 14.57
C LEU A 76 3.76 -9.06 13.20
N VAL A 77 3.99 -9.88 12.18
CA VAL A 77 4.07 -9.42 10.79
C VAL A 77 2.77 -9.78 10.09
N LEU A 78 2.08 -8.78 9.58
CA LEU A 78 0.82 -8.89 8.87
C LEU A 78 1.04 -8.68 7.37
N GLU A 79 0.30 -9.43 6.55
CA GLU A 79 0.25 -9.25 5.12
C GLU A 79 -0.89 -8.31 4.77
N GLY A 80 -0.57 -7.22 4.10
CA GLY A 80 -1.54 -6.26 3.64
C GLY A 80 -1.34 -5.90 2.17
N ILE A 81 -2.20 -5.02 1.69
CA ILE A 81 -2.12 -4.41 0.37
C ILE A 81 -2.68 -2.99 0.45
N GLU A 82 -2.07 -2.07 -0.28
CA GLU A 82 -2.64 -0.77 -0.56
C GLU A 82 -3.15 -0.73 -1.99
N LEU A 83 -4.48 -0.72 -2.13
CA LEU A 83 -5.16 -0.65 -3.43
C LEU A 83 -5.39 0.81 -3.81
N GLY A 84 -4.63 1.28 -4.78
CA GLY A 84 -4.84 2.59 -5.40
C GLY A 84 -6.01 2.54 -6.38
N GLN A 85 -6.95 3.45 -6.23
CA GLN A 85 -8.10 3.68 -7.10
C GLN A 85 -8.94 2.43 -7.43
N PRO A 86 -9.34 1.58 -6.44
CA PRO A 86 -10.07 0.34 -6.72
C PRO A 86 -11.42 0.57 -7.42
N HIS A 87 -12.05 1.72 -7.23
CA HIS A 87 -13.30 2.11 -7.89
C HIS A 87 -13.14 2.44 -9.39
N TYR A 88 -11.91 2.48 -9.92
CA TYR A 88 -11.68 2.69 -11.36
C TYR A 88 -11.92 1.42 -12.17
N ASP A 89 -11.66 0.25 -11.60
CA ASP A 89 -11.99 -1.08 -12.14
C ASP A 89 -12.30 -2.04 -10.98
N PRO A 90 -13.54 -2.03 -10.47
CA PRO A 90 -13.93 -2.87 -9.33
C PRO A 90 -13.77 -4.37 -9.61
N GLU A 91 -13.97 -4.81 -10.86
CA GLU A 91 -13.79 -6.24 -11.22
C GLU A 91 -12.33 -6.66 -11.11
N LEU A 92 -11.39 -5.79 -11.49
CA LEU A 92 -9.96 -6.04 -11.33
C LEU A 92 -9.57 -5.98 -9.84
N ALA A 93 -10.09 -5.01 -9.09
CA ALA A 93 -9.84 -4.89 -7.66
C ALA A 93 -10.29 -6.16 -6.91
N GLU A 94 -11.48 -6.68 -7.19
CA GLU A 94 -11.95 -7.94 -6.61
C GLU A 94 -11.04 -9.13 -6.99
N LYS A 95 -10.58 -9.21 -8.24
CA LYS A 95 -9.62 -10.25 -8.66
C LYS A 95 -8.30 -10.16 -7.92
N VAL A 96 -7.79 -8.93 -7.70
CA VAL A 96 -6.55 -8.70 -6.91
C VAL A 96 -6.76 -9.15 -5.48
N LEU A 97 -7.85 -8.77 -4.84
CA LEU A 97 -8.17 -9.18 -3.47
C LEU A 97 -8.35 -10.69 -3.34
N ALA A 98 -8.84 -11.35 -4.38
CA ALA A 98 -8.98 -12.82 -4.41
C ALA A 98 -7.64 -13.57 -4.63
N MET A 99 -6.54 -12.88 -4.97
CA MET A 99 -5.24 -13.53 -5.18
C MET A 99 -4.63 -14.06 -3.90
N ARG A 100 -4.95 -13.43 -2.75
CA ARG A 100 -4.37 -13.73 -1.43
C ARG A 100 -5.39 -13.52 -0.31
N GLU A 101 -5.10 -14.09 0.85
CA GLU A 101 -5.76 -13.73 2.09
C GLU A 101 -4.92 -12.61 2.74
N TYR A 102 -5.45 -11.40 2.73
CA TYR A 102 -4.80 -10.25 3.35
C TYR A 102 -5.32 -10.04 4.77
N ASP A 103 -4.40 -9.78 5.71
CA ASP A 103 -4.75 -9.35 7.08
C ASP A 103 -5.28 -7.91 7.08
N GLN A 104 -4.84 -7.08 6.11
CA GLN A 104 -5.22 -5.68 5.97
C GLN A 104 -5.32 -5.26 4.50
N VAL A 105 -6.37 -4.52 4.19
CA VAL A 105 -6.56 -3.87 2.90
C VAL A 105 -6.77 -2.38 3.13
N ILE A 106 -6.00 -1.56 2.46
CA ILE A 106 -6.14 -0.10 2.43
C ILE A 106 -6.64 0.28 1.05
N GLY A 107 -7.70 1.08 0.98
CA GLY A 107 -8.13 1.73 -0.25
C GLY A 107 -7.62 3.16 -0.29
N SER A 108 -6.95 3.54 -1.37
CA SER A 108 -6.32 4.85 -1.53
C SER A 108 -6.70 5.49 -2.85
N VAL A 109 -6.57 6.81 -2.93
CA VAL A 109 -6.69 7.59 -4.16
C VAL A 109 -5.40 8.38 -4.33
N HIS A 110 -4.54 7.96 -5.27
CA HIS A 110 -3.24 8.57 -5.52
C HIS A 110 -3.24 9.51 -6.72
N ASN A 111 -4.23 9.40 -7.58
CA ASN A 111 -4.44 10.28 -8.73
C ASN A 111 -5.94 10.46 -9.01
N LEU A 112 -6.30 11.52 -9.70
CA LEU A 112 -7.62 11.64 -10.31
C LEU A 112 -7.64 10.81 -11.60
N ARG A 113 -8.85 10.40 -12.02
CA ARG A 113 -9.01 9.61 -13.25
C ARG A 113 -8.36 10.29 -14.45
N ASN A 114 -7.47 9.58 -15.15
CA ASN A 114 -6.68 10.05 -16.28
C ASN A 114 -5.71 11.20 -15.96
N THR A 115 -5.28 11.35 -14.73
CA THR A 115 -4.21 12.28 -14.36
C THR A 115 -2.98 11.56 -13.85
N GLN A 116 -1.91 12.29 -13.72
CA GLN A 116 -0.70 11.84 -13.05
C GLN A 116 -0.96 11.71 -11.54
N ASP A 117 -0.26 10.76 -10.90
CA ASP A 117 -0.21 10.63 -9.46
C ASP A 117 0.23 11.94 -8.79
N PHE A 118 -0.42 12.31 -7.71
CA PHE A 118 -0.16 13.54 -6.96
C PHE A 118 1.28 13.66 -6.47
N TYR A 119 1.92 12.54 -6.18
CA TYR A 119 3.33 12.49 -5.77
C TYR A 119 4.28 13.08 -6.81
N TYR A 120 3.96 12.95 -8.10
CA TYR A 120 4.78 13.46 -9.21
C TYR A 120 4.37 14.85 -9.69
N MET A 121 3.43 15.52 -9.02
CA MET A 121 3.02 16.88 -9.37
C MET A 121 3.97 17.90 -8.73
N ASP A 122 4.59 18.73 -9.57
CA ASP A 122 5.61 19.70 -9.13
C ASP A 122 5.04 20.87 -8.30
N SER A 123 3.84 21.36 -8.63
CA SER A 123 3.24 22.50 -7.95
C SER A 123 1.74 22.65 -8.22
N PHE A 124 1.06 23.33 -7.29
CA PHE A 124 -0.32 23.75 -7.43
C PHE A 124 -0.41 25.26 -7.27
N THR A 125 -1.26 25.91 -8.08
CA THR A 125 -1.75 27.25 -7.77
C THR A 125 -2.88 27.12 -6.75
N GLU A 126 -3.27 28.21 -6.08
CA GLU A 126 -4.41 28.21 -5.15
C GLU A 126 -5.70 27.75 -5.86
N GLU A 127 -5.93 28.23 -7.09
CA GLU A 127 -7.10 27.87 -7.89
C GLU A 127 -7.09 26.38 -8.28
N SER A 128 -5.97 25.88 -8.80
CA SER A 128 -5.85 24.47 -9.16
C SER A 128 -5.90 23.54 -7.95
N ALA A 129 -5.34 23.93 -6.82
CA ALA A 129 -5.39 23.14 -5.60
C ALA A 129 -6.83 22.94 -5.10
N ASN A 130 -7.66 23.98 -5.16
CA ASN A 130 -9.08 23.88 -4.80
C ASN A 130 -9.86 22.97 -5.76
N ASP A 131 -9.61 23.07 -7.08
CA ASP A 131 -10.25 22.18 -8.07
C ASP A 131 -9.85 20.72 -7.83
N TYR A 132 -8.54 20.45 -7.70
CA TYR A 132 -8.04 19.09 -7.42
C TYR A 132 -8.58 18.54 -6.12
N PHE A 133 -8.64 19.35 -5.06
CA PHE A 133 -9.16 18.93 -3.76
C PHE A 133 -10.64 18.52 -3.84
N ASN A 134 -11.49 19.30 -4.52
CA ASN A 134 -12.90 18.95 -4.69
C ASN A 134 -13.06 17.65 -5.48
N ARG A 135 -12.34 17.50 -6.59
CA ARG A 135 -12.35 16.28 -7.39
C ARG A 135 -11.79 15.07 -6.62
N TYR A 136 -10.77 15.26 -5.79
CA TYR A 136 -10.26 14.24 -4.90
C TYR A 136 -11.32 13.76 -3.90
N LEU A 137 -12.11 14.67 -3.35
CA LEU A 137 -13.23 14.30 -2.47
C LEU A 137 -14.30 13.48 -3.22
N ASP A 138 -14.58 13.80 -4.48
CA ASP A 138 -15.49 13.02 -5.32
C ASP A 138 -14.95 11.60 -5.56
N GLU A 139 -13.64 11.44 -5.81
CA GLU A 139 -13.01 10.12 -5.94
C GLU A 139 -13.03 9.32 -4.62
N ILE A 140 -12.82 9.97 -3.46
CA ILE A 140 -12.99 9.34 -2.16
C ILE A 140 -14.43 8.86 -1.93
N LEU A 141 -15.41 9.64 -2.33
CA LEU A 141 -16.81 9.20 -2.24
C LEU A 141 -17.07 7.98 -3.13
N GLY A 142 -16.54 7.98 -4.36
CA GLY A 142 -16.64 6.84 -5.26
C GLY A 142 -15.92 5.58 -4.74
N LEU A 143 -14.85 5.75 -3.96
CA LEU A 143 -14.16 4.64 -3.29
C LEU A 143 -15.01 3.99 -2.17
N LEU A 144 -15.90 4.76 -1.55
CA LEU A 144 -16.72 4.31 -0.41
C LEU A 144 -18.05 3.66 -0.83
N GLU A 145 -18.43 3.76 -2.11
CA GLU A 145 -19.64 3.16 -2.67
C GLU A 145 -19.43 1.72 -3.14
#